data_c8b76d977bd2bef98f3ddefcf420c607
#
_entry.id   c8b76d977bd2bef98f3ddefcf420c607
#
_cell.length_a   1.000
_cell.length_b   1.000
_cell.length_c   1.000
_cell.angle_alpha   90.00
_cell.angle_beta   90.00
_cell.angle_gamma   90.00
#
_symmetry.space_group_name_H-M   'P 1'
#
loop_
_entity.id
_entity.type
_entity.pdbx_description
1 polymer ?
#
loop_
_entity_poly.entity_id
_entity_poly.type
_entity_poly.pdbx_seq_one_letter_code
_entity_poly.pdbx_strand_id
1 'polypeptide(L)'
;MSRTLEAITSPRSLAPGKVDNQTMKAVRIHKYGGPEVLQSEDLPRPQVSAATEVLIRVHAAGVNPVDSAIRRGLVKEIFPVSLPWIPGSDVSGVIEEIGPDVTRFKKGDEVFALLNPAKGGAYAEYVVVSESELALKPKLLHHIRAAAVPVAAVTAWNALFETAQLQSGQRVLIHGAAGGVGHFAVQLAKRKGAHVIATASAKNHELVYELGADEVIDYQAQKFEDVARKIDIVLDSIGGDTQERSWKVLKKGGVLVSIVQPPSGEKARSVGARGAMVQSRPDGAKLAEIAKIIDSGQLAPVINRILPLSEARRAQELSQSGHMHGKIVLRVVNHNGGK
;
A
#
# COMPACT_ATOMS: atom_id res chain seq x y z
N MET A 1 45.05 -15.75 31.63
CA MET A 1 44.23 -15.34 30.42
C MET A 1 42.81 -15.15 30.90
N SER A 2 42.45 -13.89 31.21
CA SER A 2 41.14 -13.52 31.74
C SER A 2 40.30 -12.98 30.58
N ARG A 3 39.16 -13.63 30.28
CA ARG A 3 38.18 -13.13 29.30
C ARG A 3 37.18 -12.26 30.03
N THR A 4 37.20 -10.99 29.71
CA THR A 4 36.20 -9.99 30.12
C THR A 4 34.89 -10.27 29.37
N LEU A 5 33.82 -10.54 30.12
CA LEU A 5 32.46 -10.63 29.62
C LEU A 5 31.95 -9.19 29.40
N GLU A 6 31.69 -8.80 28.15
CA GLU A 6 30.96 -7.58 27.83
C GLU A 6 29.50 -7.70 28.28
N ALA A 7 29.09 -6.76 29.10
CA ALA A 7 27.71 -6.66 29.58
C ALA A 7 26.78 -6.22 28.45
N ILE A 8 25.83 -7.07 28.10
CA ILE A 8 24.71 -6.76 27.24
C ILE A 8 23.84 -5.75 27.98
N THR A 9 23.86 -4.49 27.54
CA THR A 9 22.99 -3.43 28.08
C THR A 9 21.55 -3.72 27.71
N SER A 10 20.70 -3.98 28.70
CA SER A 10 19.25 -4.08 28.55
C SER A 10 18.67 -2.78 28.02
N PRO A 11 17.62 -2.81 27.17
CA PRO A 11 16.97 -1.59 26.68
C PRO A 11 16.43 -0.77 27.84
N ARG A 12 16.76 0.52 27.88
CA ARG A 12 16.26 1.48 28.87
C ARG A 12 14.73 1.55 28.78
N SER A 13 14.06 1.12 29.85
CA SER A 13 12.64 1.38 30.05
C SER A 13 12.44 2.89 30.28
N LEU A 14 11.55 3.49 29.53
CA LEU A 14 11.13 4.88 29.74
C LEU A 14 10.35 4.97 31.07
N ALA A 15 10.66 5.97 31.89
CA ALA A 15 9.86 6.30 33.07
C ALA A 15 8.40 6.61 32.64
N PRO A 16 7.38 6.29 33.47
CA PRO A 16 6.00 6.57 33.13
C PRO A 16 5.81 8.09 32.97
N GLY A 17 5.62 8.51 31.71
CA GLY A 17 5.28 9.90 31.37
C GLY A 17 3.92 10.29 31.97
N LYS A 18 3.69 11.58 32.16
CA LYS A 18 2.37 12.10 32.54
C LYS A 18 1.34 11.58 31.54
N VAL A 19 0.32 10.87 32.01
CA VAL A 19 -0.81 10.42 31.21
C VAL A 19 -1.52 11.68 30.69
N ASP A 20 -1.34 11.96 29.39
CA ASP A 20 -2.10 13.00 28.72
C ASP A 20 -3.51 12.44 28.50
N ASN A 21 -4.49 13.00 29.21
CA ASN A 21 -5.91 12.56 29.16
C ASN A 21 -6.62 12.96 27.86
N GLN A 22 -5.87 13.29 26.79
CA GLN A 22 -6.46 13.63 25.51
C GLN A 22 -7.05 12.39 24.84
N THR A 23 -8.23 12.53 24.28
CA THR A 23 -8.88 11.52 23.45
C THR A 23 -8.64 11.81 21.97
N MET A 24 -8.78 10.78 21.14
CA MET A 24 -8.77 10.85 19.69
C MET A 24 -9.96 10.14 19.10
N LYS A 25 -10.42 10.57 17.92
CA LYS A 25 -11.38 9.80 17.13
C LYS A 25 -10.67 8.72 16.34
N ALA A 26 -11.25 7.51 16.36
CA ALA A 26 -10.79 6.40 15.57
C ALA A 26 -11.98 5.55 15.07
N VAL A 27 -11.77 4.83 13.98
CA VAL A 27 -12.70 3.80 13.51
C VAL A 27 -12.08 2.44 13.81
N ARG A 28 -12.79 1.60 14.56
CA ARG A 28 -12.30 0.26 14.91
C ARG A 28 -13.36 -0.83 14.80
N ILE A 29 -12.92 -2.07 14.91
CA ILE A 29 -13.78 -3.25 14.98
C ILE A 29 -13.53 -4.01 16.27
N HIS A 30 -14.60 -4.58 16.85
CA HIS A 30 -14.58 -5.43 18.03
C HIS A 30 -14.71 -6.92 17.69
N LYS A 31 -15.15 -7.22 16.48
CA LYS A 31 -15.29 -8.58 15.91
C LYS A 31 -15.06 -8.54 14.41
N TYR A 32 -14.73 -9.68 13.84
CA TYR A 32 -14.71 -9.85 12.39
C TYR A 32 -16.14 -9.77 11.83
N GLY A 33 -16.27 -9.24 10.60
CA GLY A 33 -17.59 -9.14 9.96
C GLY A 33 -17.59 -8.30 8.68
N GLY A 34 -18.80 -7.94 8.25
CA GLY A 34 -19.03 -7.03 7.13
C GLY A 34 -18.70 -5.58 7.47
N PRO A 35 -18.93 -4.62 6.54
CA PRO A 35 -18.63 -3.20 6.78
C PRO A 35 -19.33 -2.59 8.01
N GLU A 36 -20.44 -3.19 8.43
CA GLU A 36 -21.24 -2.78 9.59
C GLU A 36 -20.53 -2.88 10.95
N VAL A 37 -19.43 -3.66 11.02
CA VAL A 37 -18.66 -3.80 12.27
C VAL A 37 -17.70 -2.62 12.51
N LEU A 38 -17.52 -1.74 11.53
CA LEU A 38 -16.72 -0.52 11.67
C LEU A 38 -17.48 0.50 12.51
N GLN A 39 -16.91 0.88 13.65
CA GLN A 39 -17.48 1.80 14.62
C GLN A 39 -16.55 2.99 14.84
N SER A 40 -17.12 4.20 14.83
CA SER A 40 -16.36 5.41 15.19
C SER A 40 -16.45 5.62 16.69
N GLU A 41 -15.31 5.77 17.36
CA GLU A 41 -15.21 5.84 18.81
C GLU A 41 -14.20 6.91 19.23
N ASP A 42 -14.38 7.44 20.44
CA ASP A 42 -13.39 8.25 21.12
C ASP A 42 -12.48 7.33 21.98
N LEU A 43 -11.18 7.37 21.74
CA LEU A 43 -10.19 6.52 22.38
C LEU A 43 -9.11 7.37 23.07
N PRO A 44 -8.42 6.84 24.08
CA PRO A 44 -7.21 7.49 24.57
C PRO A 44 -6.20 7.68 23.42
N ARG A 45 -5.59 8.86 23.36
CA ARG A 45 -4.49 9.15 22.43
C ARG A 45 -3.32 8.20 22.72
N PRO A 46 -2.76 7.51 21.71
CA PRO A 46 -1.62 6.62 21.92
C PRO A 46 -0.36 7.44 22.29
N GLN A 47 0.53 6.83 23.05
CA GLN A 47 1.79 7.44 23.50
C GLN A 47 2.97 6.69 22.88
N VAL A 48 4.07 7.40 22.64
CA VAL A 48 5.36 6.80 22.30
C VAL A 48 5.81 5.93 23.47
N SER A 49 6.02 4.65 23.23
CA SER A 49 6.39 3.66 24.25
C SER A 49 7.78 3.07 24.02
N ALA A 50 8.26 3.04 22.78
CA ALA A 50 9.61 2.58 22.45
C ALA A 50 10.48 3.78 22.02
N ALA A 51 11.77 3.68 22.29
CA ALA A 51 12.74 4.75 22.05
C ALA A 51 12.85 5.18 20.57
N THR A 52 12.52 4.28 19.63
CA THR A 52 12.57 4.50 18.17
C THR A 52 11.21 4.77 17.54
N GLU A 53 10.18 4.99 18.34
CA GLU A 53 8.83 5.30 17.84
C GLU A 53 8.59 6.80 17.71
N VAL A 54 7.67 7.14 16.84
CA VAL A 54 7.14 8.50 16.67
C VAL A 54 5.62 8.48 16.75
N LEU A 55 5.03 9.52 17.30
CA LEU A 55 3.60 9.78 17.27
C LEU A 55 3.28 10.70 16.10
N ILE A 56 2.42 10.23 15.21
CA ILE A 56 1.95 10.99 14.04
C ILE A 56 0.53 11.48 14.30
N ARG A 57 0.31 12.78 14.12
CA ARG A 57 -1.03 13.33 13.90
C ARG A 57 -1.42 13.08 12.46
N VAL A 58 -2.41 12.21 12.27
CA VAL A 58 -2.82 11.72 10.95
C VAL A 58 -3.66 12.79 10.24
N HIS A 59 -3.27 13.12 9.03
CA HIS A 59 -4.03 14.00 8.14
C HIS A 59 -4.90 13.23 7.16
N ALA A 60 -4.39 12.10 6.68
CA ALA A 60 -5.09 11.24 5.73
C ALA A 60 -4.65 9.78 5.84
N ALA A 61 -5.55 8.87 5.53
CA ALA A 61 -5.33 7.43 5.46
C ALA A 61 -5.83 6.85 4.13
N GLY A 62 -5.02 6.01 3.48
CA GLY A 62 -5.44 5.30 2.28
C GLY A 62 -6.27 4.06 2.61
N VAL A 63 -7.21 3.73 1.72
CA VAL A 63 -8.06 2.53 1.85
C VAL A 63 -7.55 1.45 0.91
N ASN A 64 -7.42 0.24 1.43
CA ASN A 64 -6.88 -0.90 0.70
C ASN A 64 -7.78 -2.14 0.81
N PRO A 65 -7.80 -3.01 -0.22
CA PRO A 65 -8.53 -4.29 -0.14
C PRO A 65 -8.10 -5.17 1.05
N VAL A 66 -6.83 -5.11 1.46
CA VAL A 66 -6.32 -5.85 2.62
C VAL A 66 -7.00 -5.43 3.92
N ASP A 67 -7.35 -4.16 4.11
CA ASP A 67 -8.07 -3.68 5.29
C ASP A 67 -9.42 -4.39 5.43
N SER A 68 -10.13 -4.54 4.31
CA SER A 68 -11.40 -5.27 4.25
C SER A 68 -11.22 -6.78 4.43
N ALA A 69 -10.16 -7.37 3.89
CA ALA A 69 -9.87 -8.79 4.02
C ALA A 69 -9.55 -9.15 5.48
N ILE A 70 -8.77 -8.33 6.19
CA ILE A 70 -8.47 -8.49 7.62
C ILE A 70 -9.77 -8.33 8.43
N ARG A 71 -10.53 -7.23 8.22
CA ARG A 71 -11.80 -6.98 8.90
C ARG A 71 -12.77 -8.16 8.79
N ARG A 72 -12.80 -8.82 7.62
CA ARG A 72 -13.65 -10.00 7.37
C ARG A 72 -13.06 -11.30 7.94
N GLY A 73 -11.85 -11.29 8.45
CA GLY A 73 -11.15 -12.49 8.94
C GLY A 73 -10.67 -13.45 7.84
N LEU A 74 -10.64 -13.03 6.57
CA LEU A 74 -10.26 -13.89 5.43
C LEU A 74 -8.76 -14.20 5.40
N VAL A 75 -7.95 -13.38 6.03
CA VAL A 75 -6.48 -13.48 6.03
C VAL A 75 -5.89 -13.50 7.43
N LYS A 76 -6.66 -13.94 8.43
CA LYS A 76 -6.25 -13.95 9.85
C LYS A 76 -5.03 -14.84 10.15
N GLU A 77 -4.76 -15.83 9.32
CA GLU A 77 -3.55 -16.67 9.44
C GLU A 77 -2.30 -15.94 8.95
N ILE A 78 -2.44 -15.00 7.99
CA ILE A 78 -1.34 -14.19 7.43
C ILE A 78 -1.18 -12.90 8.24
N PHE A 79 -2.30 -12.28 8.60
CA PHE A 79 -2.38 -11.04 9.38
C PHE A 79 -3.25 -11.25 10.63
N PRO A 80 -2.71 -11.91 11.67
CA PRO A 80 -3.42 -12.05 12.94
C PRO A 80 -3.54 -10.68 13.61
N VAL A 81 -4.77 -10.29 14.00
CA VAL A 81 -5.03 -9.03 14.70
C VAL A 81 -5.59 -9.28 16.09
N SER A 82 -5.22 -8.44 17.04
CA SER A 82 -5.84 -8.40 18.36
C SER A 82 -7.04 -7.46 18.33
N LEU A 83 -8.21 -7.96 18.69
CA LEU A 83 -9.42 -7.14 18.79
C LEU A 83 -9.54 -6.49 20.18
N PRO A 84 -10.01 -5.24 20.27
CA PRO A 84 -10.47 -4.37 19.19
C PRO A 84 -9.31 -3.82 18.34
N TRP A 85 -9.51 -3.74 17.00
CA TRP A 85 -8.48 -3.36 16.03
C TRP A 85 -8.90 -2.14 15.21
N ILE A 86 -7.97 -1.20 15.00
CA ILE A 86 -8.13 -0.03 14.14
C ILE A 86 -7.55 -0.37 12.77
N PRO A 87 -8.35 -0.36 11.67
CA PRO A 87 -7.87 -0.62 10.33
C PRO A 87 -6.91 0.45 9.79
N GLY A 88 -6.41 0.18 8.60
CA GLY A 88 -5.65 1.11 7.78
C GLY A 88 -4.14 0.92 7.87
N SER A 89 -3.52 0.80 6.69
CA SER A 89 -2.08 0.57 6.53
C SER A 89 -1.38 1.74 5.84
N ASP A 90 -2.11 2.63 5.19
CA ASP A 90 -1.56 3.83 4.55
C ASP A 90 -1.81 5.05 5.42
N VAL A 91 -0.77 5.80 5.76
CA VAL A 91 -0.90 7.03 6.54
C VAL A 91 -0.06 8.16 5.95
N SER A 92 -0.56 9.38 6.04
CA SER A 92 0.23 10.61 5.91
C SER A 92 -0.19 11.62 6.96
N GLY A 93 0.78 12.26 7.60
CA GLY A 93 0.54 13.19 8.69
C GLY A 93 1.79 13.93 9.11
N VAL A 94 1.73 14.52 10.29
CA VAL A 94 2.81 15.34 10.87
C VAL A 94 3.28 14.71 12.18
N ILE A 95 4.57 14.62 12.37
CA ILE A 95 5.17 14.11 13.61
C ILE A 95 4.87 15.09 14.75
N GLU A 96 4.26 14.57 15.81
CA GLU A 96 3.90 15.34 16.99
C GLU A 96 4.85 15.09 18.17
N GLU A 97 5.29 13.83 18.33
CA GLU A 97 6.24 13.41 19.37
C GLU A 97 7.22 12.40 18.79
N ILE A 98 8.43 12.35 19.35
CA ILE A 98 9.47 11.40 18.97
C ILE A 98 10.05 10.73 20.21
N GLY A 99 10.40 9.46 20.09
CA GLY A 99 11.20 8.74 21.10
C GLY A 99 12.64 9.25 21.14
N PRO A 100 13.35 9.00 22.25
CA PRO A 100 14.68 9.56 22.48
C PRO A 100 15.78 9.05 21.53
N ASP A 101 15.59 7.89 20.89
CA ASP A 101 16.55 7.31 19.95
C ASP A 101 16.18 7.57 18.49
N VAL A 102 15.13 8.34 18.22
CA VAL A 102 14.76 8.79 16.86
C VAL A 102 15.79 9.82 16.38
N THR A 103 16.44 9.53 15.26
CA THR A 103 17.53 10.36 14.72
C THR A 103 17.26 10.95 13.34
N ARG A 104 16.38 10.30 12.55
CA ARG A 104 16.11 10.67 11.16
C ARG A 104 15.02 11.70 11.00
N PHE A 105 14.22 11.92 12.01
CA PHE A 105 13.05 12.80 11.98
C PHE A 105 12.99 13.68 13.21
N LYS A 106 12.20 14.76 13.10
CA LYS A 106 11.91 15.69 14.18
C LYS A 106 10.43 16.04 14.25
N LYS A 107 9.99 16.54 15.39
CA LYS A 107 8.65 17.11 15.54
C LYS A 107 8.38 18.17 14.46
N GLY A 108 7.21 18.11 13.84
CA GLY A 108 6.77 18.98 12.76
C GLY A 108 7.10 18.44 11.35
N ASP A 109 7.89 17.40 11.20
CA ASP A 109 8.14 16.80 9.89
C ASP A 109 6.85 16.19 9.31
N GLU A 110 6.60 16.50 8.04
CA GLU A 110 5.53 15.88 7.25
C GLU A 110 5.99 14.53 6.72
N VAL A 111 5.27 13.47 7.08
CA VAL A 111 5.66 12.08 6.80
C VAL A 111 4.55 11.28 6.16
N PHE A 112 4.92 10.15 5.58
CA PHE A 112 4.00 9.11 5.14
C PHE A 112 4.59 7.73 5.41
N ALA A 113 3.74 6.72 5.57
CA ALA A 113 4.17 5.36 5.90
C ALA A 113 3.23 4.29 5.37
N LEU A 114 3.83 3.10 5.12
CA LEU A 114 3.14 1.83 5.06
C LEU A 114 3.23 1.20 6.45
N LEU A 115 2.12 1.06 7.14
CA LEU A 115 2.03 0.37 8.43
C LEU A 115 1.91 -1.14 8.21
N ASN A 116 2.37 -1.92 9.19
CA ASN A 116 2.08 -3.36 9.20
C ASN A 116 0.54 -3.56 9.21
N PRO A 117 -0.05 -4.25 8.22
CA PRO A 117 -1.50 -4.41 8.13
C PRO A 117 -2.12 -5.06 9.38
N ALA A 118 -1.43 -6.00 10.05
CA ALA A 118 -1.92 -6.60 11.28
C ALA A 118 -1.94 -5.63 12.47
N LYS A 119 -0.99 -4.68 12.53
CA LYS A 119 -1.01 -3.61 13.53
C LYS A 119 -2.12 -2.60 13.21
N GLY A 120 -2.27 -2.21 11.94
CA GLY A 120 -3.22 -1.20 11.51
C GLY A 120 -2.94 0.16 12.12
N GLY A 121 -4.00 0.95 12.34
CA GLY A 121 -3.94 2.19 13.10
C GLY A 121 -4.16 3.47 12.30
N ALA A 122 -4.16 3.42 10.96
CA ALA A 122 -4.27 4.65 10.16
C ALA A 122 -5.68 5.27 10.17
N TYR A 123 -6.73 4.50 10.54
CA TYR A 123 -8.09 5.05 10.62
C TYR A 123 -8.34 5.71 11.99
N ALA A 124 -7.43 6.59 12.38
CA ALA A 124 -7.46 7.33 13.64
C ALA A 124 -6.79 8.70 13.50
N GLU A 125 -7.05 9.62 14.43
CA GLU A 125 -6.42 10.94 14.45
C GLU A 125 -4.94 10.89 14.82
N TYR A 126 -4.50 9.84 15.52
CA TYR A 126 -3.10 9.63 15.91
C TYR A 126 -2.71 8.16 15.74
N VAL A 127 -1.47 7.94 15.37
CA VAL A 127 -0.87 6.60 15.30
C VAL A 127 0.60 6.63 15.72
N VAL A 128 1.05 5.60 16.44
CA VAL A 128 2.47 5.40 16.78
C VAL A 128 3.09 4.46 15.76
N VAL A 129 4.22 4.88 15.18
CA VAL A 129 4.92 4.20 14.09
C VAL A 129 6.42 4.13 14.42
N SER A 130 7.09 3.04 14.03
CA SER A 130 8.55 2.96 14.13
C SER A 130 9.22 3.91 13.13
N GLU A 131 10.31 4.56 13.52
CA GLU A 131 11.14 5.40 12.64
C GLU A 131 11.52 4.67 11.33
N SER A 132 11.77 3.37 11.38
CA SER A 132 12.16 2.55 10.23
C SER A 132 11.07 2.41 9.15
N GLU A 133 9.81 2.60 9.51
CA GLU A 133 8.66 2.49 8.60
C GLU A 133 8.34 3.81 7.88
N LEU A 134 8.96 4.92 8.29
CA LEU A 134 8.66 6.27 7.85
C LEU A 134 9.55 6.77 6.71
N ALA A 135 8.97 7.62 5.88
CA ALA A 135 9.71 8.54 5.01
C ALA A 135 9.11 9.95 5.07
N LEU A 136 9.90 10.95 4.71
CA LEU A 136 9.38 12.30 4.48
C LEU A 136 8.37 12.26 3.34
N LYS A 137 7.25 12.94 3.54
CA LYS A 137 6.21 13.10 2.52
C LYS A 137 6.80 13.76 1.27
N PRO A 138 6.48 13.27 0.04
CA PRO A 138 6.87 13.94 -1.18
C PRO A 138 6.45 15.43 -1.15
N LYS A 139 7.36 16.33 -1.52
CA LYS A 139 7.13 17.80 -1.48
C LYS A 139 6.01 18.24 -2.43
N LEU A 140 5.87 17.54 -3.57
CA LEU A 140 4.84 17.82 -4.56
C LEU A 140 3.43 17.34 -4.15
N LEU A 141 3.31 16.57 -3.07
CA LEU A 141 2.02 16.02 -2.65
C LEU A 141 1.51 16.65 -1.35
N HIS A 142 0.22 16.98 -1.31
CA HIS A 142 -0.51 17.18 -0.07
C HIS A 142 -0.81 15.83 0.61
N HIS A 143 -1.09 15.82 1.92
CA HIS A 143 -1.32 14.61 2.71
C HIS A 143 -2.36 13.65 2.10
N ILE A 144 -3.45 14.18 1.53
CA ILE A 144 -4.47 13.35 0.84
C ILE A 144 -3.85 12.52 -0.28
N ARG A 145 -3.03 13.15 -1.13
CA ARG A 145 -2.38 12.43 -2.23
C ARG A 145 -1.25 11.53 -1.72
N ALA A 146 -0.52 11.96 -0.69
CA ALA A 146 0.55 11.18 -0.10
C ALA A 146 0.04 9.89 0.57
N ALA A 147 -1.10 9.92 1.24
CA ALA A 147 -1.73 8.74 1.84
C ALA A 147 -2.24 7.72 0.79
N ALA A 148 -2.34 8.08 -0.49
CA ALA A 148 -2.71 7.16 -1.55
C ALA A 148 -1.52 6.29 -2.04
N VAL A 149 -0.29 6.58 -1.59
CA VAL A 149 0.95 6.04 -2.17
C VAL A 149 1.42 4.74 -1.51
N PRO A 150 1.56 4.62 -0.16
CA PRO A 150 2.48 3.65 0.43
C PRO A 150 2.21 2.20 0.04
N VAL A 151 1.05 1.62 0.40
CA VAL A 151 0.73 0.21 0.08
C VAL A 151 0.81 -0.04 -1.42
N ALA A 152 0.18 0.82 -2.21
CA ALA A 152 0.00 0.58 -3.64
C ALA A 152 1.32 0.71 -4.42
N ALA A 153 2.10 1.77 -4.16
CA ALA A 153 3.37 2.00 -4.85
C ALA A 153 4.45 1.01 -4.39
N VAL A 154 4.53 0.67 -3.09
CA VAL A 154 5.46 -0.35 -2.58
C VAL A 154 5.12 -1.72 -3.16
N THR A 155 3.83 -2.06 -3.30
CA THR A 155 3.42 -3.33 -3.91
C THR A 155 3.79 -3.38 -5.39
N ALA A 156 3.54 -2.32 -6.15
CA ALA A 156 3.94 -2.23 -7.55
C ALA A 156 5.47 -2.32 -7.71
N TRP A 157 6.22 -1.64 -6.85
CA TRP A 157 7.68 -1.69 -6.82
C TRP A 157 8.20 -3.11 -6.57
N ASN A 158 7.72 -3.75 -5.50
CA ASN A 158 8.13 -5.10 -5.15
C ASN A 158 7.78 -6.10 -6.26
N ALA A 159 6.60 -5.96 -6.87
CA ALA A 159 6.17 -6.82 -7.98
C ALA A 159 7.12 -6.72 -9.17
N LEU A 160 7.41 -5.50 -9.62
CA LEU A 160 8.17 -5.27 -10.84
C LEU A 160 9.68 -5.43 -10.64
N PHE A 161 10.25 -4.86 -9.56
CA PHE A 161 11.70 -4.73 -9.44
C PHE A 161 12.31 -5.82 -8.56
N GLU A 162 11.66 -6.20 -7.47
CA GLU A 162 12.22 -7.22 -6.57
C GLU A 162 11.82 -8.64 -6.98
N THR A 163 10.53 -8.84 -7.32
CA THR A 163 10.00 -10.17 -7.63
C THR A 163 10.21 -10.55 -9.10
N ALA A 164 9.81 -9.68 -10.02
CA ALA A 164 9.94 -9.92 -11.46
C ALA A 164 11.32 -9.56 -12.01
N GLN A 165 12.07 -8.68 -11.33
CA GLN A 165 13.39 -8.17 -11.77
C GLN A 165 13.34 -7.53 -13.17
N LEU A 166 12.31 -6.69 -13.39
CA LEU A 166 12.05 -6.01 -14.66
C LEU A 166 13.28 -5.31 -15.22
N GLN A 167 13.60 -5.59 -16.49
CA GLN A 167 14.64 -4.94 -17.25
C GLN A 167 14.04 -4.05 -18.36
N SER A 168 14.81 -3.04 -18.80
CA SER A 168 14.45 -2.23 -19.96
C SER A 168 14.25 -3.10 -21.21
N GLY A 169 13.28 -2.72 -22.06
CA GLY A 169 12.95 -3.43 -23.29
C GLY A 169 12.06 -4.67 -23.12
N GLN A 170 11.79 -5.11 -21.89
CA GLN A 170 10.87 -6.23 -21.65
C GLN A 170 9.40 -5.84 -21.89
N ARG A 171 8.59 -6.83 -22.28
CA ARG A 171 7.13 -6.70 -22.43
C ARG A 171 6.44 -7.08 -21.14
N VAL A 172 5.66 -6.16 -20.59
CA VAL A 172 4.92 -6.36 -19.32
C VAL A 172 3.43 -6.27 -19.57
N LEU A 173 2.69 -7.29 -19.19
CA LEU A 173 1.23 -7.25 -19.16
C LEU A 173 0.77 -6.94 -17.74
N ILE A 174 0.02 -5.85 -17.56
CA ILE A 174 -0.51 -5.41 -16.27
C ILE A 174 -2.02 -5.56 -16.27
N HIS A 175 -2.54 -6.50 -15.49
CA HIS A 175 -3.97 -6.65 -15.27
C HIS A 175 -4.49 -5.67 -14.24
N GLY A 176 -5.71 -5.12 -14.47
CA GLY A 176 -6.30 -4.13 -13.58
C GLY A 176 -5.50 -2.82 -13.54
N ALA A 177 -4.98 -2.38 -14.69
CA ALA A 177 -4.03 -1.27 -14.81
C ALA A 177 -4.53 0.07 -14.26
N ALA A 178 -5.84 0.33 -14.31
CA ALA A 178 -6.43 1.53 -13.72
C ALA A 178 -6.61 1.43 -12.19
N GLY A 179 -6.43 0.27 -11.58
CA GLY A 179 -6.66 0.02 -10.15
C GLY A 179 -5.59 0.61 -9.22
N GLY A 180 -5.76 0.37 -7.90
CA GLY A 180 -4.91 0.95 -6.86
C GLY A 180 -3.41 0.65 -7.00
N VAL A 181 -3.03 -0.60 -7.34
CA VAL A 181 -1.63 -0.98 -7.60
C VAL A 181 -1.28 -0.77 -9.07
N GLY A 182 -2.23 -1.08 -9.98
CA GLY A 182 -2.01 -1.07 -11.42
C GLY A 182 -1.53 0.27 -11.96
N HIS A 183 -2.13 1.39 -11.50
CA HIS A 183 -1.75 2.72 -11.99
C HIS A 183 -0.32 3.13 -11.62
N PHE A 184 0.22 2.64 -10.48
CA PHE A 184 1.63 2.82 -10.16
C PHE A 184 2.51 1.87 -10.97
N ALA A 185 2.05 0.63 -11.18
CA ALA A 185 2.81 -0.36 -11.94
C ALA A 185 3.02 0.06 -13.39
N VAL A 186 2.00 0.63 -14.06
CA VAL A 186 2.14 1.17 -15.42
C VAL A 186 3.22 2.24 -15.47
N GLN A 187 3.17 3.24 -14.59
CA GLN A 187 4.14 4.34 -14.54
C GLN A 187 5.57 3.84 -14.25
N LEU A 188 5.72 2.95 -13.26
CA LEU A 188 7.02 2.40 -12.87
C LEU A 188 7.62 1.53 -13.97
N ALA A 189 6.81 0.69 -14.64
CA ALA A 189 7.26 -0.14 -15.75
C ALA A 189 7.68 0.72 -16.95
N LYS A 190 6.87 1.74 -17.30
CA LYS A 190 7.21 2.67 -18.38
C LYS A 190 8.49 3.45 -18.10
N ARG A 191 8.63 3.95 -16.87
CA ARG A 191 9.86 4.62 -16.43
C ARG A 191 11.10 3.73 -16.52
N LYS A 192 10.96 2.41 -16.30
CA LYS A 192 12.04 1.44 -16.46
C LYS A 192 12.40 1.16 -17.93
N GLY A 193 11.62 1.67 -18.89
CA GLY A 193 11.79 1.42 -20.31
C GLY A 193 11.17 0.12 -20.82
N ALA A 194 10.16 -0.40 -20.12
CA ALA A 194 9.39 -1.55 -20.57
C ALA A 194 8.39 -1.16 -21.67
N HIS A 195 7.99 -2.14 -22.48
CA HIS A 195 6.80 -2.07 -23.32
C HIS A 195 5.60 -2.53 -22.50
N VAL A 196 4.71 -1.61 -22.16
CA VAL A 196 3.61 -1.82 -21.22
C VAL A 196 2.31 -2.11 -21.94
N ILE A 197 1.79 -3.31 -21.76
CA ILE A 197 0.47 -3.74 -22.20
C ILE A 197 -0.42 -3.80 -20.97
N ALA A 198 -1.59 -3.18 -21.05
CA ALA A 198 -2.48 -3.02 -19.90
C ALA A 198 -3.87 -3.59 -20.19
N THR A 199 -4.54 -4.17 -19.19
CA THR A 199 -5.97 -4.45 -19.29
C THR A 199 -6.76 -3.48 -18.43
N ALA A 200 -7.77 -2.85 -19.02
CA ALA A 200 -8.69 -1.94 -18.35
C ALA A 200 -10.06 -1.99 -19.04
N SER A 201 -11.13 -1.50 -18.39
CA SER A 201 -12.40 -1.26 -19.07
C SER A 201 -12.30 -0.02 -19.98
N ALA A 202 -13.10 0.03 -21.05
CA ALA A 202 -13.07 1.13 -22.04
C ALA A 202 -13.05 2.54 -21.40
N LYS A 203 -13.85 2.77 -20.38
CA LYS A 203 -13.93 4.06 -19.66
C LYS A 203 -12.62 4.52 -19.01
N ASN A 204 -11.65 3.62 -18.83
CA ASN A 204 -10.36 3.90 -18.19
C ASN A 204 -9.19 3.87 -19.19
N HIS A 205 -9.43 3.69 -20.49
CA HIS A 205 -8.37 3.60 -21.50
C HIS A 205 -7.55 4.87 -21.57
N GLU A 206 -8.19 6.03 -21.64
CA GLU A 206 -7.53 7.34 -21.68
C GLU A 206 -6.58 7.50 -20.48
N LEU A 207 -7.08 7.27 -19.27
CA LEU A 207 -6.26 7.30 -18.06
C LEU A 207 -5.05 6.38 -18.16
N VAL A 208 -5.23 5.14 -18.62
CA VAL A 208 -4.15 4.15 -18.65
C VAL A 208 -3.11 4.50 -19.71
N TYR A 209 -3.51 5.09 -20.84
CA TYR A 209 -2.56 5.66 -21.82
C TYR A 209 -1.80 6.86 -21.25
N GLU A 210 -2.46 7.78 -20.55
CA GLU A 210 -1.83 8.93 -19.88
C GLU A 210 -0.79 8.48 -18.84
N LEU A 211 -1.04 7.35 -18.16
CA LEU A 211 -0.08 6.74 -17.22
C LEU A 211 1.15 6.12 -17.92
N GLY A 212 1.12 5.99 -19.24
CA GLY A 212 2.24 5.54 -20.05
C GLY A 212 2.15 4.11 -20.58
N ALA A 213 0.97 3.49 -20.61
CA ALA A 213 0.80 2.22 -21.32
C ALA A 213 0.98 2.40 -22.83
N ASP A 214 1.65 1.45 -23.48
CA ASP A 214 1.84 1.42 -24.94
C ASP A 214 0.62 0.81 -25.64
N GLU A 215 -0.01 -0.17 -25.00
CA GLU A 215 -1.21 -0.86 -25.50
C GLU A 215 -2.22 -1.01 -24.36
N VAL A 216 -3.51 -0.76 -24.64
CA VAL A 216 -4.59 -0.98 -23.66
C VAL A 216 -5.64 -1.89 -24.26
N ILE A 217 -5.94 -2.98 -23.57
CA ILE A 217 -6.89 -4.02 -23.95
C ILE A 217 -8.16 -3.88 -23.13
N ASP A 218 -9.31 -3.68 -23.76
CA ASP A 218 -10.60 -3.76 -23.09
C ASP A 218 -10.95 -5.22 -22.80
N TYR A 219 -10.83 -5.60 -21.53
CA TYR A 219 -11.11 -6.97 -21.08
C TYR A 219 -12.59 -7.35 -21.19
N GLN A 220 -13.49 -6.39 -21.40
CA GLN A 220 -14.92 -6.63 -21.62
C GLN A 220 -15.23 -6.90 -23.10
N ALA A 221 -14.45 -6.35 -24.02
CA ALA A 221 -14.66 -6.46 -25.46
C ALA A 221 -13.87 -7.58 -26.11
N GLN A 222 -12.68 -7.91 -25.57
CA GLN A 222 -11.81 -8.93 -26.18
C GLN A 222 -10.99 -9.70 -25.11
N LYS A 223 -10.61 -10.91 -25.48
CA LYS A 223 -9.71 -11.73 -24.66
C LYS A 223 -8.29 -11.24 -24.84
N PHE A 224 -7.62 -10.90 -23.73
CA PHE A 224 -6.25 -10.40 -23.77
C PHE A 224 -5.27 -11.45 -24.34
N GLU A 225 -5.54 -12.74 -24.16
CA GLU A 225 -4.72 -13.81 -24.69
C GLU A 225 -4.81 -13.99 -26.20
N ASP A 226 -5.73 -13.33 -26.87
CA ASP A 226 -5.80 -13.29 -28.35
C ASP A 226 -4.87 -12.23 -28.94
N VAL A 227 -4.50 -11.22 -28.16
CA VAL A 227 -3.73 -10.02 -28.57
C VAL A 227 -2.33 -10.02 -27.96
N ALA A 228 -2.22 -10.20 -26.66
CA ALA A 228 -0.93 -10.21 -25.97
C ALA A 228 -0.16 -11.48 -26.27
N ARG A 229 1.12 -11.35 -26.63
CA ARG A 229 2.00 -12.47 -26.98
C ARG A 229 3.43 -12.19 -26.51
N LYS A 230 4.15 -13.27 -26.22
CA LYS A 230 5.59 -13.24 -25.85
C LYS A 230 5.86 -12.28 -24.68
N ILE A 231 5.01 -12.35 -23.65
CA ILE A 231 5.10 -11.51 -22.46
C ILE A 231 6.23 -12.01 -21.55
N ASP A 232 7.08 -11.09 -21.12
CA ASP A 232 8.16 -11.36 -20.17
C ASP A 232 7.61 -11.44 -18.74
N ILE A 233 6.74 -10.50 -18.39
CA ILE A 233 6.20 -10.35 -17.04
C ILE A 233 4.70 -10.12 -17.12
N VAL A 234 3.93 -10.90 -16.37
CA VAL A 234 2.52 -10.61 -16.08
C VAL A 234 2.43 -10.15 -14.64
N LEU A 235 1.88 -8.95 -14.42
CA LEU A 235 1.44 -8.50 -13.09
C LEU A 235 -0.06 -8.76 -12.97
N ASP A 236 -0.40 -9.70 -12.10
CA ASP A 236 -1.78 -10.09 -11.84
C ASP A 236 -2.30 -9.44 -10.54
N SER A 237 -3.27 -8.54 -10.69
CA SER A 237 -4.02 -7.92 -9.61
C SER A 237 -5.50 -8.35 -9.55
N ILE A 238 -5.87 -9.37 -10.33
CA ILE A 238 -7.25 -9.82 -10.52
C ILE A 238 -7.46 -11.23 -9.94
N GLY A 239 -6.55 -12.17 -10.28
CA GLY A 239 -6.66 -13.57 -9.87
C GLY A 239 -7.66 -14.39 -10.69
N GLY A 240 -8.04 -15.56 -10.17
CA GLY A 240 -9.04 -16.45 -10.75
C GLY A 240 -8.76 -16.80 -12.21
N ASP A 241 -9.80 -16.75 -13.05
CA ASP A 241 -9.70 -17.09 -14.48
C ASP A 241 -8.72 -16.18 -15.25
N THR A 242 -8.56 -14.91 -14.86
CA THR A 242 -7.57 -14.02 -15.48
C THR A 242 -6.16 -14.54 -15.26
N GLN A 243 -5.82 -14.96 -14.03
CA GLN A 243 -4.52 -15.55 -13.74
C GLN A 243 -4.31 -16.84 -14.53
N GLU A 244 -5.34 -17.70 -14.60
CA GLU A 244 -5.29 -18.95 -15.32
C GLU A 244 -5.00 -18.78 -16.83
N ARG A 245 -5.64 -17.82 -17.46
CA ARG A 245 -5.43 -17.50 -18.88
C ARG A 245 -4.09 -16.83 -19.15
N SER A 246 -3.53 -16.15 -18.14
CA SER A 246 -2.27 -15.41 -18.27
C SER A 246 -1.06 -16.32 -18.55
N TRP A 247 -1.11 -17.58 -18.17
CA TRP A 247 -0.04 -18.54 -18.52
C TRP A 247 0.15 -18.71 -20.02
N LYS A 248 -0.91 -18.53 -20.83
CA LYS A 248 -0.87 -18.70 -22.29
C LYS A 248 -0.09 -17.62 -23.03
N VAL A 249 0.06 -16.43 -22.43
CA VAL A 249 0.72 -15.28 -23.07
C VAL A 249 2.20 -15.16 -22.73
N LEU A 250 2.67 -15.84 -21.66
CA LEU A 250 4.05 -15.82 -21.23
C LEU A 250 4.97 -16.50 -22.23
N LYS A 251 6.14 -15.93 -22.42
CA LYS A 251 7.23 -16.62 -23.11
C LYS A 251 7.90 -17.63 -22.17
N LYS A 252 8.65 -18.57 -22.74
CA LYS A 252 9.53 -19.45 -21.94
C LYS A 252 10.52 -18.59 -21.13
N GLY A 253 10.67 -18.89 -19.84
CA GLY A 253 11.46 -18.09 -18.90
C GLY A 253 10.76 -16.83 -18.37
N GLY A 254 9.52 -16.55 -18.79
CA GLY A 254 8.74 -15.44 -18.27
C GLY A 254 8.27 -15.65 -16.82
N VAL A 255 7.68 -14.63 -16.21
CA VAL A 255 7.18 -14.70 -14.84
C VAL A 255 5.78 -14.10 -14.70
N LEU A 256 4.91 -14.81 -13.97
CA LEU A 256 3.64 -14.30 -13.49
C LEU A 256 3.80 -13.93 -12.01
N VAL A 257 3.60 -12.65 -11.73
CA VAL A 257 3.66 -12.11 -10.37
C VAL A 257 2.26 -11.71 -9.94
N SER A 258 1.76 -12.30 -8.86
CA SER A 258 0.42 -12.00 -8.36
C SER A 258 0.47 -11.27 -7.01
N ILE A 259 -0.50 -10.38 -6.81
CA ILE A 259 -0.72 -9.67 -5.55
C ILE A 259 -2.00 -10.09 -4.83
N VAL A 260 -2.74 -11.06 -5.39
CA VAL A 260 -4.07 -11.46 -4.89
C VAL A 260 -4.16 -12.92 -4.50
N GLN A 261 -3.51 -13.82 -5.25
CA GLN A 261 -3.51 -15.25 -4.94
C GLN A 261 -2.22 -15.93 -5.42
N PRO A 262 -1.73 -16.97 -4.74
CA PRO A 262 -0.54 -17.71 -5.16
C PRO A 262 -0.69 -18.31 -6.56
N PRO A 263 0.24 -18.06 -7.50
CA PRO A 263 0.25 -18.69 -8.80
C PRO A 263 0.53 -20.19 -8.72
N SER A 264 -0.09 -21.00 -9.62
CA SER A 264 0.13 -22.45 -9.69
C SER A 264 1.56 -22.78 -10.14
N GLY A 265 2.31 -23.46 -9.27
CA GLY A 265 3.66 -23.94 -9.60
C GLY A 265 3.67 -25.02 -10.69
N GLU A 266 2.62 -25.83 -10.79
CA GLU A 266 2.45 -26.83 -11.84
C GLU A 266 2.29 -26.19 -13.22
N LYS A 267 1.38 -25.20 -13.33
CA LYS A 267 1.18 -24.45 -14.57
C LYS A 267 2.40 -23.66 -14.98
N ALA A 268 3.08 -23.04 -14.02
CA ALA A 268 4.34 -22.37 -14.29
C ALA A 268 5.35 -23.31 -14.98
N ARG A 269 5.54 -24.52 -14.42
CA ARG A 269 6.43 -25.53 -15.01
C ARG A 269 5.97 -26.00 -16.39
N SER A 270 4.66 -26.23 -16.59
CA SER A 270 4.12 -26.74 -17.86
C SER A 270 4.36 -25.80 -19.05
N VAL A 271 4.45 -24.50 -18.81
CA VAL A 271 4.75 -23.48 -19.84
C VAL A 271 6.21 -23.00 -19.80
N GLY A 272 7.04 -23.58 -18.94
CA GLY A 272 8.44 -23.18 -18.79
C GLY A 272 8.62 -21.75 -18.24
N ALA A 273 7.72 -21.31 -17.39
CA ALA A 273 7.71 -19.99 -16.75
C ALA A 273 7.87 -20.10 -15.22
N ARG A 274 7.88 -18.97 -14.52
CA ARG A 274 7.90 -18.88 -13.06
C ARG A 274 6.64 -18.19 -12.55
N GLY A 275 6.12 -18.63 -11.42
CA GLY A 275 5.05 -17.97 -10.67
C GLY A 275 5.59 -17.45 -9.34
N ALA A 276 5.19 -16.24 -8.93
CA ALA A 276 5.57 -15.67 -7.64
C ALA A 276 4.44 -14.84 -7.03
N MET A 277 4.33 -14.88 -5.69
CA MET A 277 3.45 -14.00 -4.92
C MET A 277 4.26 -12.83 -4.36
N VAL A 278 3.71 -11.62 -4.46
CA VAL A 278 4.34 -10.42 -3.87
C VAL A 278 4.10 -10.40 -2.37
N GLN A 279 5.15 -10.03 -1.64
CA GLN A 279 5.05 -9.66 -0.24
C GLN A 279 5.46 -8.20 -0.08
N SER A 280 4.58 -7.38 0.51
CA SER A 280 4.89 -6.01 0.86
C SER A 280 4.99 -5.87 2.37
N ARG A 281 6.06 -5.20 2.83
CA ARG A 281 6.34 -4.94 4.24
C ARG A 281 6.62 -3.45 4.41
N PRO A 282 6.40 -2.91 5.62
CA PRO A 282 6.86 -1.56 5.95
C PRO A 282 8.35 -1.39 5.65
N ASP A 283 8.67 -0.32 4.92
CA ASP A 283 10.05 0.00 4.51
C ASP A 283 10.16 1.51 4.21
N GLY A 284 10.65 2.27 5.17
CA GLY A 284 10.82 3.71 5.04
C GLY A 284 11.86 4.09 3.99
N ALA A 285 12.92 3.28 3.80
CA ALA A 285 13.93 3.56 2.79
C ALA A 285 13.36 3.43 1.38
N LYS A 286 12.55 2.40 1.12
CA LYS A 286 11.84 2.24 -0.15
C LYS A 286 10.84 3.37 -0.40
N LEU A 287 10.09 3.78 0.61
CA LEU A 287 9.20 4.93 0.51
C LEU A 287 9.95 6.22 0.19
N ALA A 288 11.15 6.41 0.75
CA ALA A 288 11.99 7.57 0.42
C ALA A 288 12.45 7.57 -1.04
N GLU A 289 12.76 6.40 -1.63
CA GLU A 289 13.07 6.30 -3.07
C GLU A 289 11.83 6.59 -3.93
N ILE A 290 10.66 6.08 -3.55
CA ILE A 290 9.39 6.38 -4.23
C ILE A 290 9.08 7.88 -4.13
N ALA A 291 9.33 8.51 -2.98
CA ALA A 291 9.15 9.94 -2.80
C ALA A 291 10.01 10.77 -3.77
N LYS A 292 11.27 10.40 -3.98
CA LYS A 292 12.16 11.06 -4.96
C LYS A 292 11.61 10.99 -6.39
N ILE A 293 11.05 9.85 -6.77
CA ILE A 293 10.45 9.68 -8.11
C ILE A 293 9.20 10.55 -8.25
N ILE A 294 8.38 10.65 -7.20
CA ILE A 294 7.23 11.55 -7.18
C ILE A 294 7.68 13.01 -7.27
N ASP A 295 8.69 13.41 -6.51
CA ASP A 295 9.22 14.77 -6.52
C ASP A 295 9.93 15.15 -7.83
N SER A 296 10.33 14.17 -8.64
CA SER A 296 10.79 14.40 -10.01
C SER A 296 9.65 14.50 -11.04
N GLY A 297 8.39 14.36 -10.63
CA GLY A 297 7.22 14.39 -11.51
C GLY A 297 7.00 13.11 -12.34
N GLN A 298 7.76 12.05 -12.08
CA GLN A 298 7.72 10.80 -12.88
C GLN A 298 6.79 9.72 -12.30
N LEU A 299 6.15 10.00 -11.19
CA LEU A 299 5.19 9.10 -10.55
C LEU A 299 4.12 9.91 -9.83
N ALA A 300 2.85 9.60 -10.06
CA ALA A 300 1.75 10.31 -9.43
C ALA A 300 0.62 9.34 -9.00
N PRO A 301 0.04 9.55 -7.80
CA PRO A 301 -1.14 8.80 -7.41
C PRO A 301 -2.40 9.29 -8.13
N VAL A 302 -3.24 8.33 -8.55
CA VAL A 302 -4.61 8.58 -9.03
C VAL A 302 -5.57 8.38 -7.85
N ILE A 303 -6.39 9.39 -7.57
CA ILE A 303 -7.41 9.33 -6.50
C ILE A 303 -8.80 9.32 -7.12
N ASN A 304 -9.61 8.36 -6.72
CA ASN A 304 -11.01 8.26 -7.14
C ASN A 304 -11.95 8.99 -6.19
N ARG A 305 -11.79 8.76 -4.88
CA ARG A 305 -12.66 9.35 -3.86
C ARG A 305 -11.88 9.80 -2.64
N ILE A 306 -12.34 10.89 -2.06
CA ILE A 306 -11.92 11.39 -0.76
C ILE A 306 -13.17 11.43 0.12
N LEU A 307 -13.13 10.74 1.25
CA LEU A 307 -14.23 10.66 2.20
C LEU A 307 -13.72 11.09 3.60
N PRO A 308 -14.57 11.62 4.47
CA PRO A 308 -14.17 11.85 5.86
C PRO A 308 -13.93 10.52 6.60
N LEU A 309 -13.14 10.53 7.67
CA LEU A 309 -12.87 9.34 8.50
C LEU A 309 -14.17 8.66 8.98
N SER A 310 -15.18 9.44 9.30
CA SER A 310 -16.51 8.93 9.72
C SER A 310 -17.22 8.08 8.65
N GLU A 311 -16.83 8.21 7.39
CA GLU A 311 -17.34 7.40 6.28
C GLU A 311 -16.45 6.19 5.93
N ALA A 312 -15.59 5.75 6.83
CA ALA A 312 -14.70 4.61 6.60
C ALA A 312 -15.45 3.32 6.19
N ARG A 313 -16.66 3.12 6.73
CA ARG A 313 -17.56 2.04 6.29
C ARG A 313 -17.86 2.13 4.80
N ARG A 314 -18.33 3.28 4.33
CA ARG A 314 -18.64 3.52 2.92
C ARG A 314 -17.39 3.41 2.03
N ALA A 315 -16.24 3.88 2.51
CA ALA A 315 -14.99 3.78 1.80
C ALA A 315 -14.59 2.32 1.54
N GLN A 316 -14.74 1.44 2.54
CA GLN A 316 -14.47 0.02 2.37
C GLN A 316 -15.52 -0.68 1.49
N GLU A 317 -16.80 -0.31 1.56
CA GLU A 317 -17.85 -0.80 0.66
C GLU A 317 -17.52 -0.47 -0.81
N LEU A 318 -17.12 0.77 -1.08
CA LEU A 318 -16.69 1.20 -2.42
C LEU A 318 -15.43 0.44 -2.88
N SER A 319 -14.43 0.27 -2.01
CA SER A 319 -13.23 -0.51 -2.33
C SER A 319 -13.56 -1.96 -2.70
N GLN A 320 -14.53 -2.57 -2.04
CA GLN A 320 -14.97 -3.95 -2.29
C GLN A 320 -15.82 -4.11 -3.56
N SER A 321 -16.38 -3.03 -4.10
CA SER A 321 -17.20 -3.11 -5.33
C SER A 321 -16.41 -3.55 -6.57
N GLY A 322 -15.08 -3.44 -6.55
CA GLY A 322 -14.18 -3.87 -7.63
C GLY A 322 -14.19 -2.99 -8.89
N HIS A 323 -15.00 -1.92 -8.92
CA HIS A 323 -15.17 -1.08 -10.11
C HIS A 323 -14.49 0.29 -10.02
N MET A 324 -13.58 0.45 -9.06
CA MET A 324 -12.89 1.70 -8.79
C MET A 324 -11.56 1.78 -9.55
N HIS A 325 -11.27 2.94 -10.15
CA HIS A 325 -9.92 3.26 -10.59
C HIS A 325 -9.16 3.99 -9.46
N GLY A 326 -7.83 3.94 -9.46
CA GLY A 326 -7.00 4.63 -8.47
C GLY A 326 -7.29 4.22 -7.02
N LYS A 327 -7.16 5.18 -6.12
CA LYS A 327 -7.24 5.00 -4.66
C LYS A 327 -8.41 5.74 -4.05
N ILE A 328 -8.90 5.22 -2.93
CA ILE A 328 -9.81 5.91 -2.01
C ILE A 328 -8.98 6.39 -0.81
N VAL A 329 -9.24 7.61 -0.35
CA VAL A 329 -8.52 8.21 0.78
C VAL A 329 -9.53 8.74 1.80
N LEU A 330 -9.27 8.44 3.08
CA LEU A 330 -9.97 9.04 4.21
C LEU A 330 -9.26 10.32 4.64
N ARG A 331 -10.00 11.43 4.69
CA ARG A 331 -9.55 12.67 5.31
C ARG A 331 -9.79 12.56 6.81
N VAL A 332 -8.74 12.68 7.60
CA VAL A 332 -8.81 12.57 9.06
C VAL A 332 -8.92 13.95 9.70
N VAL A 333 -8.04 14.89 9.33
CA VAL A 333 -8.12 16.28 9.79
C VAL A 333 -9.00 17.08 8.84
N ASN A 334 -10.05 17.70 9.37
CA ASN A 334 -10.76 18.73 8.63
C ASN A 334 -9.88 19.98 8.55
N HIS A 335 -9.54 20.44 7.35
CA HIS A 335 -9.06 21.79 7.15
C HIS A 335 -10.22 22.76 7.47
N ASN A 336 -10.45 23.03 8.75
CA ASN A 336 -11.15 24.27 9.10
C ASN A 336 -10.17 25.38 8.80
N GLY A 337 -10.51 26.17 7.78
CA GLY A 337 -9.71 27.19 7.16
C GLY A 337 -8.92 28.03 8.15
N GLY A 338 -7.61 27.97 8.05
CA GLY A 338 -6.76 29.11 8.35
C GLY A 338 -6.92 30.09 7.18
N LYS A 339 -7.45 31.27 7.51
CA LYS A 339 -7.50 32.46 6.63
C LYS A 339 -6.10 32.84 6.15
#